data_d0cd59120491cd24093068f2ca96f277
#
_entry.id   d0cd59120491cd24093068f2ca96f277
#
_cell.length_a   1.000
_cell.length_b   1.000
_cell.length_c   1.000
_cell.angle_alpha   90.00
_cell.angle_beta   90.00
_cell.angle_gamma   90.00
#
_symmetry.space_group_name_H-M   'P 1'
#
loop_
_entity.id
_entity.type
_entity.pdbx_description
1 polymer ?
#
loop_
_entity_poly.entity_id
_entity_poly.type
_entity_poly.pdbx_seq_one_letter_code
_entity_poly.pdbx_strand_id
1 'polypeptide(L)'
;MALKTSEKALNTLCIDVGGTGVKIMLLDSAGKPLTERLRLPTPEDPTPTRVLAAVEKLKAQVPKFDRVAVGFPGVVKHGVIYTAANLHPEWVNFNLQTELEKRWKKPVRVANDAAVQGYAAIQGKGVEMILTLGTGLGSAIYTEGHLCPGLELAHHPWIKGKTYEDFLGKRGFKKYGPKRWNKLLASAIQQTAATFNWEQLYLGGGNAKEIHFKLDKNIQVISNEDGLLGGAALWQHDS
;
A
#
# COMPACT_ATOMS: atom_id res chain seq x y z
N MET A 1 28.84 15.34 -27.66
CA MET A 1 29.12 15.15 -26.22
C MET A 1 28.00 15.82 -25.48
N ALA A 2 26.92 15.07 -25.17
CA ALA A 2 25.74 15.59 -24.50
C ALA A 2 26.04 15.68 -22.99
N LEU A 3 25.98 16.87 -22.45
CA LEU A 3 26.05 17.13 -21.01
C LEU A 3 24.87 16.38 -20.34
N LYS A 4 25.15 15.29 -19.62
CA LYS A 4 24.21 14.73 -18.65
C LYS A 4 24.02 15.80 -17.57
N THR A 5 22.93 16.57 -17.68
CA THR A 5 22.43 17.33 -16.54
C THR A 5 22.20 16.32 -15.42
N SER A 6 22.96 16.42 -14.34
CA SER A 6 22.70 15.62 -13.14
C SER A 6 21.29 15.96 -12.65
N GLU A 7 20.33 15.05 -12.88
CA GLU A 7 19.03 15.20 -12.26
C GLU A 7 19.25 15.33 -10.75
N LYS A 8 18.77 16.42 -10.21
CA LYS A 8 18.86 16.68 -8.76
C LYS A 8 18.18 15.53 -8.04
N ALA A 9 18.93 14.80 -7.22
CA ALA A 9 18.37 13.73 -6.40
C ALA A 9 17.25 14.29 -5.52
N LEU A 10 16.00 13.85 -5.76
CA LEU A 10 14.81 14.34 -5.06
C LEU A 10 14.48 13.44 -3.88
N ASN A 11 14.42 14.03 -2.67
CA ASN A 11 14.01 13.33 -1.47
C ASN A 11 12.48 13.23 -1.41
N THR A 12 11.98 12.02 -1.16
CA THR A 12 10.53 11.73 -1.11
C THR A 12 10.09 11.51 0.33
N LEU A 13 9.16 12.32 0.82
CA LEU A 13 8.45 12.04 2.06
C LEU A 13 7.38 10.98 1.79
N CYS A 14 7.57 9.79 2.32
CA CYS A 14 6.63 8.69 2.21
C CYS A 14 5.72 8.66 3.43
N ILE A 15 4.41 8.54 3.21
CA ILE A 15 3.36 8.53 4.22
C ILE A 15 2.53 7.27 4.02
N ASP A 16 2.30 6.51 5.09
CA ASP A 16 1.38 5.39 5.13
C ASP A 16 0.25 5.71 6.10
N VAL A 17 -0.95 5.93 5.56
CA VAL A 17 -2.17 6.15 6.32
C VAL A 17 -2.83 4.81 6.56
N GLY A 18 -2.74 4.27 7.76
CA GLY A 18 -3.37 3.00 8.10
C GLY A 18 -4.50 3.13 9.11
N GLY A 19 -5.40 2.16 9.18
CA GLY A 19 -6.50 2.14 10.15
C GLY A 19 -6.05 2.01 11.62
N THR A 20 -4.79 1.66 11.89
CA THR A 20 -4.24 1.53 13.24
C THR A 20 -3.05 2.43 13.52
N GLY A 21 -2.52 3.10 12.51
CA GLY A 21 -1.37 3.99 12.67
C GLY A 21 -1.04 4.72 11.40
N VAL A 22 -0.62 5.97 11.55
CA VAL A 22 -0.03 6.81 10.53
C VAL A 22 1.49 6.71 10.67
N LYS A 23 2.18 6.47 9.58
CA LYS A 23 3.64 6.33 9.55
C LYS A 23 4.22 7.24 8.50
N ILE A 24 5.44 7.73 8.73
CA ILE A 24 6.20 8.48 7.72
C ILE A 24 7.67 8.08 7.74
N MET A 25 8.31 8.28 6.61
CA MET A 25 9.75 8.09 6.42
C MET A 25 10.23 8.96 5.26
N LEU A 26 11.44 9.49 5.35
CA LEU A 26 12.07 10.19 4.24
C LEU A 26 12.98 9.21 3.48
N LEU A 27 12.83 9.17 2.16
CA LEU A 27 13.65 8.36 1.26
C LEU A 27 14.43 9.26 0.30
N ASP A 28 15.61 8.80 -0.12
CA ASP A 28 16.35 9.39 -1.24
C ASP A 28 15.73 8.98 -2.60
N SER A 29 16.33 9.44 -3.69
CA SER A 29 15.87 9.13 -5.05
C SER A 29 15.98 7.65 -5.44
N ALA A 30 16.84 6.89 -4.74
CA ALA A 30 17.01 5.45 -4.93
C ALA A 30 16.08 4.62 -4.02
N GLY A 31 15.24 5.27 -3.20
CA GLY A 31 14.36 4.60 -2.24
C GLY A 31 15.03 4.19 -0.94
N LYS A 32 16.27 4.66 -0.67
CA LYS A 32 16.97 4.37 0.57
C LYS A 32 16.49 5.28 1.70
N PRO A 33 16.23 4.74 2.91
CA PRO A 33 15.84 5.53 4.07
C PRO A 33 16.89 6.60 4.45
N LEU A 34 16.44 7.85 4.60
CA LEU A 34 17.21 8.96 5.14
C LEU A 34 16.85 9.26 6.60
N THR A 35 15.72 8.75 7.08
CA THR A 35 15.28 8.84 8.47
C THR A 35 14.80 7.48 8.95
N GLU A 36 14.72 7.34 10.27
CA GLU A 36 13.93 6.24 10.86
C GLU A 36 12.43 6.42 10.55
N ARG A 37 11.69 5.33 10.66
CA ARG A 37 10.24 5.31 10.52
C ARG A 37 9.59 5.93 11.76
N LEU A 38 8.94 7.06 11.59
CA LEU A 38 8.13 7.67 12.64
C LEU A 38 6.68 7.16 12.56
N ARG A 39 6.02 7.02 13.71
CA ARG A 39 4.65 6.50 13.79
C ARG A 39 3.86 7.16 14.91
N LEU A 40 2.58 7.47 14.61
CA LEU A 40 1.55 7.78 15.60
C LEU A 40 0.36 6.82 15.44
N PRO A 41 -0.38 6.52 16.51
CA PRO A 41 -1.68 5.85 16.39
C PRO A 41 -2.62 6.66 15.49
N THR A 42 -3.41 5.95 14.68
CA THR A 42 -4.53 6.60 13.96
C THR A 42 -5.51 7.13 15.00
N PRO A 43 -5.99 8.38 14.88
CA PRO A 43 -6.99 8.93 15.78
C PRO A 43 -8.22 8.05 15.91
N GLU A 44 -8.84 8.02 17.10
CA GLU A 44 -10.04 7.21 17.37
C GLU A 44 -11.18 7.53 16.39
N ASP A 45 -11.36 8.82 16.08
CA ASP A 45 -12.25 9.31 15.02
C ASP A 45 -11.38 9.80 13.86
N PRO A 46 -11.09 8.93 12.86
CA PRO A 46 -10.05 9.18 11.85
C PRO A 46 -10.56 10.03 10.67
N THR A 47 -11.14 11.19 10.97
CA THR A 47 -11.52 12.19 9.95
C THR A 47 -10.29 12.71 9.21
N PRO A 48 -10.44 13.23 7.96
CA PRO A 48 -9.35 13.87 7.23
C PRO A 48 -8.58 14.89 8.08
N THR A 49 -9.29 15.77 8.77
CA THR A 49 -8.69 16.82 9.62
C THR A 49 -7.81 16.23 10.72
N ARG A 50 -8.27 15.21 11.43
CA ARG A 50 -7.53 14.61 12.56
C ARG A 50 -6.34 13.77 12.09
N VAL A 51 -6.50 13.02 11.01
CA VAL A 51 -5.39 12.25 10.44
C VAL A 51 -4.32 13.18 9.87
N LEU A 52 -4.71 14.23 9.17
CA LEU A 52 -3.76 15.22 8.65
C LEU A 52 -3.04 15.97 9.78
N ALA A 53 -3.70 16.23 10.91
CA ALA A 53 -3.03 16.78 12.08
C ALA A 53 -1.97 15.82 12.66
N ALA A 54 -2.22 14.50 12.65
CA ALA A 54 -1.21 13.51 13.04
C ALA A 54 -0.05 13.48 12.05
N VAL A 55 -0.33 13.55 10.74
CA VAL A 55 0.70 13.67 9.70
C VAL A 55 1.57 14.90 9.90
N GLU A 56 0.98 16.07 10.20
CA GLU A 56 1.75 17.29 10.44
C GLU A 56 2.67 17.17 11.67
N LYS A 57 2.22 16.54 12.74
CA LYS A 57 3.06 16.28 13.93
C LYS A 57 4.27 15.40 13.60
N LEU A 58 4.10 14.40 12.77
CA LEU A 58 5.19 13.54 12.32
C LEU A 58 6.11 14.30 11.36
N LYS A 59 5.56 15.00 10.38
CA LYS A 59 6.28 15.76 9.38
C LYS A 59 7.19 16.84 10.00
N ALA A 60 6.79 17.43 11.12
CA ALA A 60 7.59 18.43 11.84
C ALA A 60 8.95 17.87 12.34
N GLN A 61 9.09 16.54 12.41
CA GLN A 61 10.31 15.86 12.85
C GLN A 61 11.18 15.38 11.69
N VAL A 62 10.74 15.60 10.44
CA VAL A 62 11.44 15.14 9.23
C VAL A 62 12.20 16.30 8.60
N PRO A 63 13.43 16.08 8.08
CA PRO A 63 14.16 17.08 7.30
C PRO A 63 13.41 17.55 6.05
N LYS A 64 14.01 18.50 5.32
CA LYS A 64 13.44 19.00 4.06
C LYS A 64 13.29 17.88 3.04
N PHE A 65 12.18 17.90 2.32
CA PHE A 65 11.85 16.98 1.24
C PHE A 65 11.43 17.77 -0.02
N ASP A 66 11.47 17.10 -1.16
CA ASP A 66 11.18 17.71 -2.46
C ASP A 66 9.80 17.31 -2.99
N ARG A 67 9.32 16.10 -2.68
CA ARG A 67 8.05 15.53 -3.14
C ARG A 67 7.46 14.57 -2.09
N VAL A 68 6.21 14.18 -2.27
CA VAL A 68 5.47 13.35 -1.31
C VAL A 68 4.82 12.16 -2.00
N ALA A 69 4.91 10.98 -1.39
CA ALA A 69 4.18 9.78 -1.77
C ALA A 69 3.29 9.34 -0.60
N VAL A 70 2.02 9.07 -0.87
CA VAL A 70 1.05 8.66 0.16
C VAL A 70 0.44 7.32 -0.21
N GLY A 71 0.54 6.34 0.69
CA GLY A 71 -0.27 5.12 0.70
C GLY A 71 -1.53 5.34 1.52
N PHE A 72 -2.69 5.03 0.94
CA PHE A 72 -4.00 5.19 1.59
C PHE A 72 -4.80 3.87 1.51
N PRO A 73 -5.48 3.43 2.59
CA PRO A 73 -6.20 2.15 2.63
C PRO A 73 -7.57 2.25 1.97
N GLY A 74 -7.60 2.36 0.66
CA GLY A 74 -8.81 2.48 -0.13
C GLY A 74 -8.54 2.74 -1.61
N VAL A 75 -9.60 2.83 -2.39
CA VAL A 75 -9.52 3.19 -3.82
C VAL A 75 -9.14 4.66 -3.95
N VAL A 76 -8.06 4.90 -4.68
CA VAL A 76 -7.59 6.25 -5.02
C VAL A 76 -7.58 6.40 -6.53
N LYS A 77 -8.14 7.50 -7.05
CA LYS A 77 -8.09 7.86 -8.47
C LYS A 77 -7.78 9.35 -8.59
N HIS A 78 -6.70 9.67 -9.29
CA HIS A 78 -6.26 11.07 -9.48
C HIS A 78 -6.17 11.88 -8.17
N GLY A 79 -5.63 11.24 -7.11
CA GLY A 79 -5.47 11.84 -5.80
C GLY A 79 -6.75 11.98 -4.96
N VAL A 80 -7.91 11.58 -5.50
CA VAL A 80 -9.20 11.56 -4.81
C VAL A 80 -9.44 10.20 -4.18
N ILE A 81 -9.88 10.17 -2.93
CA ILE A 81 -10.27 8.97 -2.19
C ILE A 81 -11.71 8.59 -2.55
N TYR A 82 -11.93 7.38 -3.05
CA TYR A 82 -13.25 6.86 -3.40
C TYR A 82 -13.83 5.92 -2.34
N THR A 83 -12.97 5.21 -1.62
CA THR A 83 -13.38 4.35 -0.50
C THR A 83 -12.47 4.52 0.71
N ALA A 84 -13.02 4.35 1.91
CA ALA A 84 -12.30 4.46 3.17
C ALA A 84 -12.86 3.50 4.22
N ALA A 85 -12.91 2.21 3.92
CA ALA A 85 -13.60 1.20 4.73
C ALA A 85 -13.10 1.11 6.19
N ASN A 86 -11.85 1.46 6.44
CA ASN A 86 -11.22 1.38 7.77
C ASN A 86 -10.93 2.77 8.39
N LEU A 87 -11.49 3.83 7.80
CA LEU A 87 -11.35 5.22 8.24
C LEU A 87 -12.73 5.90 8.26
N HIS A 88 -12.75 7.21 8.54
CA HIS A 88 -14.01 7.96 8.60
C HIS A 88 -14.63 8.18 7.22
N PRO A 89 -15.99 8.14 7.06
CA PRO A 89 -16.66 8.35 5.76
C PRO A 89 -16.36 9.69 5.07
N GLU A 90 -15.98 10.73 5.80
CA GLU A 90 -15.56 12.03 5.22
C GLU A 90 -14.38 11.94 4.25
N TRP A 91 -13.65 10.84 4.25
CA TRP A 91 -12.61 10.60 3.26
C TRP A 91 -13.14 10.38 1.85
N VAL A 92 -14.40 9.92 1.71
CA VAL A 92 -15.00 9.68 0.41
C VAL A 92 -15.16 11.00 -0.35
N ASN A 93 -14.65 11.04 -1.56
CA ASN A 93 -14.53 12.24 -2.42
C ASN A 93 -13.55 13.32 -1.90
N PHE A 94 -12.76 13.04 -0.88
CA PHE A 94 -11.71 13.95 -0.43
C PHE A 94 -10.51 13.88 -1.37
N ASN A 95 -10.08 15.04 -1.91
CA ASN A 95 -8.87 15.10 -2.74
C ASN A 95 -7.64 15.30 -1.84
N LEU A 96 -7.05 14.18 -1.41
CA LEU A 96 -5.90 14.18 -0.51
C LEU A 96 -4.65 14.76 -1.18
N GLN A 97 -4.46 14.51 -2.48
CA GLN A 97 -3.34 15.06 -3.24
C GLN A 97 -3.36 16.59 -3.23
N THR A 98 -4.45 17.17 -3.70
CA THR A 98 -4.59 18.64 -3.78
C THR A 98 -4.48 19.29 -2.39
N GLU A 99 -5.02 18.66 -1.37
CA GLU A 99 -4.96 19.18 0.00
C GLU A 99 -3.51 19.26 0.51
N LEU A 100 -2.72 18.21 0.31
CA LEU A 100 -1.31 18.20 0.71
C LEU A 100 -0.44 19.11 -0.17
N GLU A 101 -0.71 19.20 -1.47
CA GLU A 101 -0.04 20.12 -2.37
C GLU A 101 -0.26 21.59 -1.96
N LYS A 102 -1.49 21.95 -1.57
CA LYS A 102 -1.82 23.27 -1.05
C LYS A 102 -1.05 23.60 0.23
N ARG A 103 -0.99 22.63 1.17
CA ARG A 103 -0.34 22.81 2.48
C ARG A 103 1.17 22.97 2.37
N TRP A 104 1.81 22.12 1.58
CA TRP A 104 3.28 22.02 1.60
C TRP A 104 3.96 22.61 0.39
N LYS A 105 3.22 23.02 -0.63
CA LYS A 105 3.73 23.56 -1.91
C LYS A 105 4.77 22.62 -2.53
N LYS A 106 4.48 21.31 -2.49
CA LYS A 106 5.29 20.24 -3.03
C LYS A 106 4.43 19.32 -3.89
N PRO A 107 4.99 18.68 -4.93
CA PRO A 107 4.29 17.65 -5.70
C PRO A 107 3.90 16.49 -4.78
N VAL A 108 2.68 15.97 -4.93
CA VAL A 108 2.14 14.84 -4.17
C VAL A 108 1.61 13.78 -5.11
N ARG A 109 1.89 12.52 -4.83
CA ARG A 109 1.21 11.36 -5.44
C ARG A 109 0.54 10.54 -4.35
N VAL A 110 -0.68 10.09 -4.62
CA VAL A 110 -1.46 9.27 -3.68
C VAL A 110 -1.87 7.99 -4.40
N ALA A 111 -1.62 6.84 -3.77
CA ALA A 111 -2.02 5.53 -4.27
C ALA A 111 -2.61 4.67 -3.14
N ASN A 112 -3.18 3.52 -3.50
CA ASN A 112 -3.57 2.52 -2.52
C ASN A 112 -2.33 2.03 -1.74
N ASP A 113 -2.47 1.74 -0.44
CA ASP A 113 -1.38 1.31 0.44
C ASP A 113 -0.71 0.00 -0.02
N ALA A 114 -1.49 -0.99 -0.48
CA ALA A 114 -0.95 -2.22 -1.05
C ALA A 114 -0.18 -1.95 -2.36
N ALA A 115 -0.62 -0.98 -3.17
CA ALA A 115 0.10 -0.58 -4.36
C ALA A 115 1.45 0.08 -4.03
N VAL A 116 1.50 0.94 -3.03
CA VAL A 116 2.79 1.50 -2.58
C VAL A 116 3.71 0.41 -2.03
N GLN A 117 3.18 -0.50 -1.21
CA GLN A 117 3.96 -1.62 -0.68
C GLN A 117 4.49 -2.53 -1.79
N GLY A 118 3.70 -2.78 -2.82
CA GLY A 118 4.08 -3.62 -3.95
C GLY A 118 5.29 -3.07 -4.71
N TYR A 119 5.37 -1.77 -4.90
CA TYR A 119 6.52 -1.15 -5.55
C TYR A 119 7.86 -1.39 -4.85
N ALA A 120 7.87 -1.68 -3.55
CA ALA A 120 9.09 -2.07 -2.84
C ALA A 120 9.51 -3.53 -3.13
N ALA A 121 8.60 -4.36 -3.64
CA ALA A 121 8.80 -5.80 -3.78
C ALA A 121 8.97 -6.26 -5.23
N ILE A 122 8.28 -5.62 -6.18
CA ILE A 122 8.24 -6.05 -7.57
C ILE A 122 9.60 -5.94 -8.26
N GLN A 123 9.81 -6.79 -9.24
CA GLN A 123 11.01 -6.80 -10.09
C GLN A 123 10.81 -5.96 -11.38
N GLY A 124 9.57 -5.59 -11.69
CA GLY A 124 9.22 -4.83 -12.88
C GLY A 124 9.22 -5.64 -14.17
N LYS A 125 8.90 -6.93 -14.10
CA LYS A 125 8.88 -7.85 -15.24
C LYS A 125 7.62 -8.68 -15.27
N GLY A 126 6.99 -8.75 -16.44
CA GLY A 126 5.79 -9.52 -16.66
C GLY A 126 4.62 -9.04 -15.78
N VAL A 127 3.76 -9.95 -15.39
CA VAL A 127 2.61 -9.67 -14.51
C VAL A 127 2.95 -10.05 -13.07
N GLU A 128 3.01 -9.06 -12.21
CA GLU A 128 3.32 -9.23 -10.79
C GLU A 128 2.13 -8.79 -9.94
N MET A 129 1.81 -9.55 -8.91
CA MET A 129 0.69 -9.25 -8.01
C MET A 129 1.16 -9.18 -6.57
N ILE A 130 0.57 -8.28 -5.79
CA ILE A 130 0.70 -8.28 -4.33
C ILE A 130 -0.65 -8.53 -3.67
N LEU A 131 -0.63 -9.31 -2.59
CA LEU A 131 -1.73 -9.44 -1.63
C LEU A 131 -1.22 -9.07 -0.24
N THR A 132 -1.86 -8.11 0.41
CA THR A 132 -1.52 -7.72 1.78
C THR A 132 -2.53 -8.28 2.78
N LEU A 133 -2.07 -9.15 3.66
CA LEU A 133 -2.86 -9.91 4.65
C LEU A 133 -2.75 -9.21 6.01
N GLY A 134 -3.68 -8.33 6.31
CA GLY A 134 -3.65 -7.49 7.51
C GLY A 134 -4.99 -7.37 8.22
N THR A 135 -5.36 -6.15 8.65
CA THR A 135 -6.69 -5.84 9.18
C THR A 135 -7.75 -6.23 8.15
N GLY A 136 -7.53 -5.83 6.89
CA GLY A 136 -8.27 -6.25 5.71
C GLY A 136 -7.42 -7.10 4.77
N LEU A 137 -7.79 -7.11 3.50
CA LEU A 137 -7.06 -7.67 2.38
C LEU A 137 -6.79 -6.55 1.36
N GLY A 138 -5.53 -6.22 1.13
CA GLY A 138 -5.15 -5.32 0.04
C GLY A 138 -4.66 -6.10 -1.18
N SER A 139 -4.74 -5.48 -2.36
CA SER A 139 -4.25 -6.08 -3.60
C SER A 139 -3.82 -5.03 -4.60
N ALA A 140 -2.77 -5.33 -5.37
CA ALA A 140 -2.38 -4.56 -6.54
C ALA A 140 -1.76 -5.48 -7.59
N ILE A 141 -1.87 -5.10 -8.87
CA ILE A 141 -1.27 -5.79 -10.01
C ILE A 141 -0.39 -4.80 -10.77
N TYR A 142 0.72 -5.30 -11.26
CA TYR A 142 1.66 -4.56 -12.09
C TYR A 142 1.93 -5.34 -13.37
N THR A 143 2.11 -4.61 -14.47
CA THR A 143 2.57 -5.17 -15.73
C THR A 143 3.81 -4.41 -16.16
N GLU A 144 4.92 -5.11 -16.35
CA GLU A 144 6.22 -4.52 -16.69
C GLU A 144 6.61 -3.36 -15.74
N GLY A 145 6.34 -3.53 -14.44
CA GLY A 145 6.61 -2.55 -13.40
C GLY A 145 5.60 -1.40 -13.28
N HIS A 146 4.61 -1.33 -14.16
CA HIS A 146 3.57 -0.29 -14.13
C HIS A 146 2.34 -0.77 -13.35
N LEU A 147 1.87 0.04 -12.41
CA LEU A 147 0.65 -0.25 -11.64
C LEU A 147 -0.56 -0.30 -12.58
N CYS A 148 -1.27 -1.41 -12.57
CA CYS A 148 -2.57 -1.51 -13.24
C CYS A 148 -3.64 -0.71 -12.49
N PRO A 149 -4.75 -0.31 -13.17
CA PRO A 149 -5.87 0.37 -12.51
C PRO A 149 -6.35 -0.35 -11.26
N GLY A 150 -6.80 0.42 -10.26
CA GLY A 150 -7.11 -0.06 -8.92
C GLY A 150 -7.96 -1.33 -8.88
N LEU A 151 -7.46 -2.34 -8.16
CA LEU A 151 -8.09 -3.63 -7.98
C LEU A 151 -8.55 -3.77 -6.52
N GLU A 152 -9.85 -3.93 -6.32
CA GLU A 152 -10.47 -4.13 -5.00
C GLU A 152 -10.91 -5.60 -4.80
N LEU A 153 -9.96 -6.53 -4.89
CA LEU A 153 -10.22 -7.96 -4.70
C LEU A 153 -10.84 -8.25 -3.32
N ALA A 154 -10.49 -7.47 -2.31
CA ALA A 154 -11.01 -7.61 -0.95
C ALA A 154 -12.54 -7.69 -0.91
N HIS A 155 -13.20 -6.84 -1.66
CA HIS A 155 -14.66 -6.71 -1.66
C HIS A 155 -15.37 -7.56 -2.72
N HIS A 156 -14.61 -8.31 -3.52
CA HIS A 156 -15.19 -9.21 -4.51
C HIS A 156 -15.91 -10.39 -3.83
N PRO A 157 -17.14 -10.73 -4.23
CA PRO A 157 -17.86 -11.90 -3.73
C PRO A 157 -17.05 -13.19 -3.97
N TRP A 158 -16.99 -14.05 -2.96
CA TRP A 158 -16.22 -15.30 -3.06
C TRP A 158 -17.06 -16.51 -2.65
N ILE A 159 -17.10 -16.86 -1.37
CA ILE A 159 -17.77 -18.07 -0.89
C ILE A 159 -19.08 -17.71 -0.17
N LYS A 160 -20.20 -18.27 -0.64
CA LYS A 160 -21.53 -18.09 -0.02
C LYS A 160 -21.89 -16.63 0.24
N GLY A 161 -21.65 -15.76 -0.75
CA GLY A 161 -22.00 -14.35 -0.70
C GLY A 161 -21.10 -13.49 0.19
N LYS A 162 -20.03 -14.04 0.74
CA LYS A 162 -19.01 -13.31 1.50
C LYS A 162 -17.84 -12.97 0.61
N THR A 163 -17.09 -11.93 0.99
CA THR A 163 -15.96 -11.41 0.24
C THR A 163 -14.66 -12.13 0.57
N TYR A 164 -13.61 -11.90 -0.23
CA TYR A 164 -12.26 -12.39 0.10
C TYR A 164 -11.78 -11.87 1.47
N GLU A 165 -12.06 -10.60 1.81
CA GLU A 165 -11.68 -10.01 3.08
C GLU A 165 -12.36 -10.68 4.27
N ASP A 166 -13.63 -11.07 4.16
CA ASP A 166 -14.34 -11.81 5.22
C ASP A 166 -13.66 -13.10 5.64
N PHE A 167 -12.87 -13.69 4.74
CA PHE A 167 -12.14 -14.92 4.98
C PHE A 167 -10.66 -14.70 5.29
N LEU A 168 -9.99 -13.77 4.62
CA LEU A 168 -8.54 -13.63 4.65
C LEU A 168 -8.04 -12.48 5.54
N GLY A 169 -8.88 -11.48 5.84
CA GLY A 169 -8.56 -10.43 6.78
C GLY A 169 -8.49 -10.93 8.24
N LYS A 170 -8.07 -10.06 9.14
CA LYS A 170 -7.91 -10.36 10.59
C LYS A 170 -9.16 -10.98 11.24
N ARG A 171 -10.35 -10.53 10.83
CA ARG A 171 -11.63 -11.10 11.33
C ARG A 171 -11.78 -12.56 10.87
N GLY A 172 -11.48 -12.85 9.61
CA GLY A 172 -11.49 -14.20 9.07
C GLY A 172 -10.49 -15.11 9.76
N PHE A 173 -9.24 -14.64 9.94
CA PHE A 173 -8.22 -15.38 10.67
C PHE A 173 -8.68 -15.78 12.09
N LYS A 174 -9.20 -14.81 12.86
CA LYS A 174 -9.72 -15.08 14.20
C LYS A 174 -10.89 -16.08 14.18
N LYS A 175 -11.81 -15.95 13.21
CA LYS A 175 -13.02 -16.78 13.12
C LYS A 175 -12.75 -18.22 12.73
N TYR A 176 -11.86 -18.44 11.74
CA TYR A 176 -11.66 -19.75 11.15
C TYR A 176 -10.44 -20.49 11.73
N GLY A 177 -9.57 -19.80 12.43
CA GLY A 177 -8.31 -20.31 12.97
C GLY A 177 -7.25 -20.59 11.88
N PRO A 178 -5.97 -20.78 12.29
CA PRO A 178 -4.85 -20.83 11.36
C PRO A 178 -4.97 -21.96 10.33
N LYS A 179 -5.39 -23.16 10.72
CA LYS A 179 -5.47 -24.31 9.79
C LYS A 179 -6.46 -24.08 8.64
N ARG A 180 -7.67 -23.57 8.95
CA ARG A 180 -8.68 -23.30 7.92
C ARG A 180 -8.35 -22.06 7.12
N TRP A 181 -7.83 -21.04 7.76
CA TRP A 181 -7.42 -19.82 7.10
C TRP A 181 -6.33 -20.09 6.04
N ASN A 182 -5.33 -20.93 6.36
CA ASN A 182 -4.30 -21.33 5.39
C ASN A 182 -4.87 -22.08 4.18
N LYS A 183 -5.88 -22.96 4.38
CA LYS A 183 -6.58 -23.60 3.25
C LYS A 183 -7.33 -22.60 2.37
N LEU A 184 -7.97 -21.61 2.99
CA LEU A 184 -8.67 -20.54 2.25
C LEU A 184 -7.67 -19.66 1.50
N LEU A 185 -6.55 -19.30 2.10
CA LEU A 185 -5.50 -18.55 1.44
C LEU A 185 -4.92 -19.31 0.23
N ALA A 186 -4.63 -20.60 0.38
CA ALA A 186 -4.15 -21.42 -0.74
C ALA A 186 -5.17 -21.46 -1.89
N SER A 187 -6.48 -21.57 -1.58
CA SER A 187 -7.54 -21.50 -2.60
C SER A 187 -7.62 -20.13 -3.27
N ALA A 188 -7.46 -19.03 -2.51
CA ALA A 188 -7.44 -17.69 -3.08
C ALA A 188 -6.25 -17.45 -4.01
N ILE A 189 -5.07 -17.97 -3.64
CA ILE A 189 -3.87 -17.91 -4.49
C ILE A 189 -4.12 -18.62 -5.83
N GLN A 190 -4.68 -19.84 -5.80
CA GLN A 190 -5.02 -20.57 -7.03
C GLN A 190 -6.02 -19.81 -7.90
N GLN A 191 -7.06 -19.22 -7.29
CA GLN A 191 -8.06 -18.45 -8.03
C GLN A 191 -7.49 -17.17 -8.63
N THR A 192 -6.66 -16.45 -7.89
CA THR A 192 -6.01 -15.23 -8.41
C THR A 192 -5.03 -15.57 -9.53
N ALA A 193 -4.32 -16.70 -9.45
CA ALA A 193 -3.46 -17.18 -10.54
C ALA A 193 -4.26 -17.43 -11.82
N ALA A 194 -5.39 -18.15 -11.71
CA ALA A 194 -6.25 -18.44 -12.84
C ALA A 194 -6.97 -17.19 -13.42
N THR A 195 -7.23 -16.18 -12.59
CA THR A 195 -7.95 -14.98 -13.00
C THR A 195 -7.03 -13.94 -13.62
N PHE A 196 -5.88 -13.69 -13.00
CA PHE A 196 -4.99 -12.59 -13.36
C PHE A 196 -3.74 -13.03 -14.10
N ASN A 197 -3.47 -14.36 -14.16
CA ASN A 197 -2.31 -14.95 -14.83
C ASN A 197 -0.98 -14.29 -14.38
N TRP A 198 -0.86 -13.95 -13.08
CA TRP A 198 0.36 -13.38 -12.55
C TRP A 198 1.52 -14.41 -12.63
N GLU A 199 2.69 -13.89 -12.94
CA GLU A 199 3.93 -14.69 -13.02
C GLU A 199 4.65 -14.73 -11.67
N GLN A 200 4.50 -13.65 -10.87
CA GLN A 200 5.07 -13.52 -9.54
C GLN A 200 4.01 -13.00 -8.55
N LEU A 201 3.92 -13.60 -7.37
CA LEU A 201 3.03 -13.15 -6.29
C LEU A 201 3.83 -12.79 -5.04
N TYR A 202 3.51 -11.64 -4.46
CA TYR A 202 4.05 -11.20 -3.18
C TYR A 202 2.97 -11.22 -2.11
N LEU A 203 3.27 -11.83 -0.96
CA LEU A 203 2.37 -11.94 0.19
C LEU A 203 2.92 -11.07 1.33
N GLY A 204 2.30 -9.92 1.56
CA GLY A 204 2.63 -8.98 2.62
C GLY A 204 1.59 -8.95 3.73
N GLY A 205 1.72 -7.96 4.62
CA GLY A 205 0.77 -7.76 5.71
C GLY A 205 1.10 -8.57 6.98
N GLY A 206 0.57 -8.12 8.15
CA GLY A 206 0.93 -8.69 9.45
C GLY A 206 0.54 -10.15 9.65
N ASN A 207 -0.41 -10.67 8.85
CA ASN A 207 -0.81 -12.07 8.90
C ASN A 207 0.00 -12.95 7.93
N ALA A 208 0.92 -12.42 7.12
CA ALA A 208 1.77 -13.22 6.24
C ALA A 208 2.66 -14.20 7.02
N LYS A 209 3.04 -13.86 8.24
CA LYS A 209 3.78 -14.75 9.16
C LYS A 209 3.00 -16.01 9.60
N GLU A 210 1.68 -16.01 9.41
CA GLU A 210 0.79 -17.12 9.75
C GLU A 210 0.61 -18.13 8.60
N ILE A 211 1.39 -17.97 7.53
CA ILE A 211 1.39 -18.90 6.40
C ILE A 211 2.22 -20.13 6.78
N HIS A 212 1.57 -21.31 6.79
CA HIS A 212 2.17 -22.57 7.24
C HIS A 212 2.09 -23.67 6.18
N PHE A 213 1.93 -23.33 4.90
CA PHE A 213 1.99 -24.28 3.80
C PHE A 213 3.14 -23.94 2.85
N LYS A 214 3.58 -24.91 2.08
CA LYS A 214 4.65 -24.71 1.10
C LYS A 214 4.17 -23.80 -0.02
N LEU A 215 4.88 -22.72 -0.25
CA LEU A 215 4.65 -21.78 -1.35
C LEU A 215 5.44 -22.25 -2.59
N ASP A 216 4.89 -21.98 -3.77
CA ASP A 216 5.57 -22.20 -5.04
C ASP A 216 6.74 -21.21 -5.21
N LYS A 217 7.65 -21.51 -6.12
CA LYS A 217 8.90 -20.71 -6.31
C LYS A 217 8.65 -19.26 -6.71
N ASN A 218 7.53 -19.00 -7.35
CA ASN A 218 7.09 -17.69 -7.81
C ASN A 218 6.14 -17.00 -6.81
N ILE A 219 6.14 -17.42 -5.54
CA ILE A 219 5.39 -16.77 -4.46
C ILE A 219 6.35 -16.42 -3.34
N GLN A 220 6.42 -15.17 -2.96
CA GLN A 220 7.33 -14.67 -1.94
C GLN A 220 6.57 -13.98 -0.81
N VAL A 221 6.99 -14.24 0.44
CA VAL A 221 6.54 -13.47 1.60
C VAL A 221 7.45 -12.26 1.75
N ILE A 222 6.86 -11.06 1.83
CA ILE A 222 7.57 -9.79 1.98
C ILE A 222 7.35 -9.19 3.36
N SER A 223 8.30 -8.38 3.82
CA SER A 223 8.23 -7.69 5.10
C SER A 223 7.16 -6.60 5.10
N ASN A 224 6.52 -6.38 6.25
CA ASN A 224 5.64 -5.23 6.48
C ASN A 224 6.39 -3.90 6.66
N GLU A 225 7.70 -3.94 6.82
CA GLU A 225 8.51 -2.73 6.98
C GLU A 225 8.68 -2.00 5.66
N ASP A 226 8.50 -2.71 4.55
CA ASP A 226 8.73 -2.21 3.19
C ASP A 226 7.60 -1.31 2.65
N GLY A 227 6.47 -1.21 3.36
CA GLY A 227 5.30 -0.45 2.88
C GLY A 227 5.54 1.04 2.58
N LEU A 228 6.55 1.65 3.20
CA LEU A 228 6.95 3.03 2.89
C LEU A 228 8.03 3.10 1.80
N LEU A 229 8.83 2.04 1.63
CA LEU A 229 9.98 2.03 0.72
C LEU A 229 9.55 2.15 -0.75
N GLY A 230 8.39 1.62 -1.11
CA GLY A 230 7.81 1.77 -2.45
C GLY A 230 7.38 3.18 -2.82
N GLY A 231 7.30 4.10 -1.86
CA GLY A 231 6.87 5.47 -2.12
C GLY A 231 7.77 6.25 -3.08
N ALA A 232 9.08 5.97 -3.10
CA ALA A 232 9.98 6.58 -4.08
C ALA A 232 9.71 6.07 -5.50
N ALA A 233 9.39 4.78 -5.65
CA ALA A 233 9.08 4.16 -6.93
C ALA A 233 7.76 4.66 -7.54
N LEU A 234 6.81 5.12 -6.72
CA LEU A 234 5.58 5.77 -7.20
C LEU A 234 5.88 6.99 -8.11
N TRP A 235 7.09 7.55 -8.05
CA TRP A 235 7.52 8.67 -8.88
C TRP A 235 8.33 8.27 -10.11
N GLN A 236 8.72 7.02 -10.23
CA GLN A 236 9.50 6.51 -11.37
C GLN A 236 8.60 6.03 -12.51
N HIS A 237 7.35 5.70 -12.19
CA HIS A 237 6.35 5.24 -13.14
C HIS A 237 5.29 6.33 -13.32
N ASP A 238 5.02 6.74 -14.55
CA ASP A 238 3.90 7.63 -14.86
C ASP A 238 2.59 6.89 -14.56
N SER A 239 1.83 7.44 -13.62
CA SER A 239 0.51 6.94 -13.20
C SER A 239 -0.60 7.67 -13.93
#